data_81e447953dc5e646bbac232383dba948
#
_entry.id   81e447953dc5e646bbac232383dba948
#
_cell.length_a   1.000
_cell.length_b   1.000
_cell.length_c   1.000
_cell.angle_alpha   90.00
_cell.angle_beta   90.00
_cell.angle_gamma   90.00
#
_symmetry.space_group_name_H-M   'P 1'
#
loop_
_entity.id
_entity.type
_entity.pdbx_description
1 polymer ?
#
loop_
_entity_poly.entity_id
_entity_poly.type
_entity_poly.pdbx_seq_one_letter_code
_entity_poly.pdbx_strand_id
1 'polypeptide(L)'
;MSKGIMIIGPSGSGKTSLGKMVADKLGYPYFDVDDYIWRRDTEKPYTVMYSREEKINRLSKDIFPYEHFVMAGSMSSFHYAFDDKFDMMVFLYAEPAVRIQRVHERAVERFGERVLEGGDLYESHLRFLDDNRRYEKNGSPNLNEQREWMNNMSCMKIEL
;
A
#
# COMPACT_ATOMS: atom_id res chain seq x y z
N MET A 1 -10.46 -2.80 21.89
CA MET A 1 -10.56 -3.48 20.58
C MET A 1 -10.25 -2.49 19.49
N SER A 2 -9.34 -2.83 18.59
CA SER A 2 -8.91 -1.92 17.52
C SER A 2 -10.02 -1.73 16.48
N LYS A 3 -10.13 -0.51 15.96
CA LYS A 3 -11.10 -0.13 14.93
C LYS A 3 -10.35 0.64 13.83
N GLY A 4 -9.79 -0.12 12.91
CA GLY A 4 -9.01 0.44 11.83
C GLY A 4 -9.81 0.67 10.55
N ILE A 5 -9.39 1.69 9.81
CA ILE A 5 -9.84 1.93 8.44
C ILE A 5 -8.71 1.51 7.51
N MET A 6 -8.98 0.54 6.64
CA MET A 6 -7.99 0.06 5.66
C MET A 6 -8.34 0.56 4.27
N ILE A 7 -7.39 1.22 3.62
CA ILE A 7 -7.54 1.73 2.25
C ILE A 7 -6.68 0.88 1.33
N ILE A 8 -7.30 0.23 0.36
CA ILE A 8 -6.66 -0.63 -0.63
C ILE A 8 -6.91 -0.11 -2.05
N GLY A 9 -6.15 -0.60 -2.99
CA GLY A 9 -6.23 -0.21 -4.40
C GLY A 9 -4.87 -0.30 -5.07
N PRO A 10 -4.79 -0.05 -6.38
CA PRO A 10 -3.51 -0.06 -7.08
C PRO A 10 -2.60 1.10 -6.67
N SER A 11 -1.30 0.93 -6.87
CA SER A 11 -0.34 2.03 -6.69
C SER A 11 -0.69 3.19 -7.62
N GLY A 12 -0.60 4.41 -7.13
CA GLY A 12 -0.96 5.61 -7.89
C GLY A 12 -2.45 5.96 -7.85
N SER A 13 -3.28 5.22 -7.11
CA SER A 13 -4.70 5.53 -6.97
C SER A 13 -5.00 6.66 -5.98
N GLY A 14 -4.03 7.08 -5.17
CA GLY A 14 -4.21 8.14 -4.18
C GLY A 14 -4.48 7.66 -2.76
N LYS A 15 -4.20 6.40 -2.46
CA LYS A 15 -4.43 5.80 -1.13
C LYS A 15 -3.75 6.57 -0.01
N THR A 16 -2.49 6.94 -0.19
CA THR A 16 -1.72 7.66 0.82
C THR A 16 -2.33 9.02 1.11
N SER A 17 -2.67 9.77 0.06
CA SER A 17 -3.29 11.09 0.20
C SER A 17 -4.64 11.02 0.89
N LEU A 18 -5.49 10.07 0.48
CA LEU A 18 -6.78 9.85 1.12
C LEU A 18 -6.62 9.42 2.58
N GLY A 19 -5.71 8.48 2.84
CA GLY A 19 -5.46 7.97 4.19
C GLY A 19 -5.00 9.04 5.15
N LYS A 20 -4.07 9.87 4.74
CA LYS A 20 -3.58 10.99 5.56
C LYS A 20 -4.68 12.03 5.82
N MET A 21 -5.48 12.34 4.81
CA MET A 21 -6.58 13.29 4.95
C MET A 21 -7.64 12.76 5.92
N VAL A 22 -8.02 11.49 5.82
CA VAL A 22 -9.00 10.87 6.71
C VAL A 22 -8.45 10.80 8.13
N ALA A 23 -7.20 10.39 8.30
CA ALA A 23 -6.56 10.33 9.60
C ALA A 23 -6.52 11.70 10.28
N ASP A 24 -6.15 12.74 9.54
CA ASP A 24 -6.12 14.10 10.04
C ASP A 24 -7.50 14.58 10.48
N LYS A 25 -8.53 14.37 9.67
CA LYS A 25 -9.91 14.78 10.00
C LYS A 25 -10.47 14.06 11.22
N LEU A 26 -10.10 12.80 11.42
CA LEU A 26 -10.61 12.00 12.53
C LEU A 26 -9.72 12.08 13.79
N GLY A 27 -8.54 12.68 13.67
CA GLY A 27 -7.57 12.70 14.76
C GLY A 27 -6.95 11.33 15.04
N TYR A 28 -6.85 10.47 14.02
CA TYR A 28 -6.30 9.13 14.13
C TYR A 28 -4.86 9.07 13.62
N PRO A 29 -4.01 8.17 14.14
CA PRO A 29 -2.71 7.92 13.54
C PRO A 29 -2.87 7.28 12.16
N TYR A 30 -1.91 7.59 11.27
CA TYR A 30 -1.84 7.02 9.93
C TYR A 30 -0.64 6.08 9.83
N PHE A 31 -0.87 4.90 9.24
CA PHE A 31 0.18 3.92 8.98
C PHE A 31 0.21 3.58 7.49
N ASP A 32 1.39 3.73 6.89
CA ASP A 32 1.63 3.28 5.52
C ASP A 32 2.20 1.86 5.57
N VAL A 33 1.52 0.92 4.92
CA VAL A 33 1.93 -0.49 4.93
C VAL A 33 3.33 -0.66 4.33
N ASP A 34 3.71 0.14 3.34
CA ASP A 34 5.03 0.07 2.71
C ASP A 34 6.17 0.29 3.71
N ASP A 35 5.95 1.06 4.77
CA ASP A 35 6.95 1.27 5.82
C ASP A 35 7.27 -0.01 6.59
N TYR A 36 6.42 -1.02 6.49
CA TYR A 36 6.56 -2.31 7.19
C TYR A 36 6.93 -3.46 6.26
N ILE A 37 6.87 -3.26 4.96
CA ILE A 37 7.23 -4.27 3.95
C ILE A 37 8.70 -4.19 3.59
N TRP A 38 9.19 -3.00 3.31
CA TRP A 38 10.51 -2.79 2.71
C TRP A 38 11.54 -2.36 3.73
N ARG A 39 12.70 -3.01 3.70
CA ARG A 39 13.86 -2.58 4.48
C ARG A 39 14.40 -1.28 3.90
N ARG A 40 14.76 -0.35 4.79
CA ARG A 40 15.30 0.97 4.40
C ARG A 40 16.81 1.08 4.62
N ASP A 41 17.41 0.05 5.21
CA ASP A 41 18.86 -0.04 5.46
C ASP A 41 19.61 -0.69 4.29
N THR A 42 19.08 -0.54 3.07
CA THR A 42 19.63 -1.12 1.85
C THR A 42 20.07 -0.03 0.88
N GLU A 43 21.06 -0.34 0.05
CA GLU A 43 21.61 0.59 -0.96
C GLU A 43 20.54 1.01 -1.99
N LYS A 44 19.72 0.05 -2.43
CA LYS A 44 18.64 0.29 -3.38
C LYS A 44 17.29 0.19 -2.69
N PRO A 45 16.43 1.23 -2.79
CA PRO A 45 15.11 1.21 -2.19
C PRO A 45 14.21 0.14 -2.83
N TYR A 46 13.29 -0.39 -2.02
CA TYR A 46 12.28 -1.37 -2.46
C TYR A 46 12.88 -2.65 -3.06
N THR A 47 14.02 -3.10 -2.56
CA THR A 47 14.68 -4.32 -3.06
C THR A 47 14.68 -5.47 -2.06
N VAL A 48 14.67 -5.18 -0.77
CA VAL A 48 14.70 -6.21 0.28
C VAL A 48 13.51 -6.02 1.20
N MET A 49 12.70 -7.07 1.31
CA MET A 49 11.54 -7.08 2.21
C MET A 49 11.89 -7.65 3.58
N TYR A 50 11.17 -7.20 4.60
CA TYR A 50 11.11 -7.91 5.87
C TYR A 50 10.46 -9.27 5.67
N SER A 51 10.78 -10.25 6.53
CA SER A 51 10.05 -11.52 6.57
C SER A 51 8.58 -11.29 6.94
N ARG A 52 7.72 -12.26 6.65
CA ARG A 52 6.30 -12.19 7.04
C ARG A 52 6.14 -11.96 8.54
N GLU A 53 6.89 -12.69 9.34
CA GLU A 53 6.86 -12.56 10.80
C GLU A 53 7.30 -11.18 11.25
N GLU A 54 8.38 -10.65 10.68
CA GLU A 54 8.85 -9.30 11.01
C GLU A 54 7.83 -8.22 10.63
N LYS A 55 7.20 -8.33 9.46
CA LYS A 55 6.13 -7.42 9.04
C LYS A 55 5.01 -7.39 10.06
N ILE A 56 4.52 -8.55 10.45
CA ILE A 56 3.42 -8.69 11.42
C ILE A 56 3.83 -8.12 12.79
N ASN A 57 5.00 -8.50 13.27
CA ASN A 57 5.44 -8.07 14.60
C ASN A 57 5.66 -6.56 14.68
N ARG A 58 6.29 -5.97 13.69
CA ARG A 58 6.57 -4.53 13.65
C ARG A 58 5.28 -3.71 13.56
N LEU A 59 4.39 -4.08 12.65
CA LEU A 59 3.12 -3.37 12.50
C LEU A 59 2.22 -3.56 13.72
N SER A 60 2.12 -4.77 14.26
CA SER A 60 1.33 -5.05 15.47
C SER A 60 1.80 -4.22 16.66
N LYS A 61 3.11 -4.10 16.83
CA LYS A 61 3.69 -3.29 17.90
C LYS A 61 3.29 -1.83 17.79
N ASP A 62 3.34 -1.28 16.58
CA ASP A 62 3.11 0.14 16.35
C ASP A 62 1.63 0.51 16.45
N ILE A 63 0.71 -0.37 16.05
CA ILE A 63 -0.73 -0.11 16.15
C ILE A 63 -1.31 -0.42 17.53
N PHE A 64 -0.62 -1.25 18.33
CA PHE A 64 -1.11 -1.73 19.63
C PHE A 64 -1.58 -0.61 20.58
N PRO A 65 -0.90 0.55 20.69
CA PRO A 65 -1.33 1.62 21.58
C PRO A 65 -2.61 2.33 21.17
N TYR A 66 -3.09 2.11 19.95
CA TYR A 66 -4.19 2.88 19.38
C TYR A 66 -5.45 2.05 19.22
N GLU A 67 -6.57 2.58 19.68
CA GLU A 67 -7.89 1.99 19.46
C GLU A 67 -8.37 2.24 18.03
N HIS A 68 -8.07 3.43 17.49
CA HIS A 68 -8.47 3.85 16.17
C HIS A 68 -7.24 4.21 15.34
N PHE A 69 -7.23 3.81 14.07
CA PHE A 69 -6.15 4.15 13.15
C PHE A 69 -6.62 4.10 11.70
N VAL A 70 -5.87 4.74 10.82
CA VAL A 70 -6.03 4.65 9.35
C VAL A 70 -4.78 4.00 8.77
N MET A 71 -4.98 3.04 7.88
CA MET A 71 -3.90 2.31 7.23
C MET A 71 -4.15 2.27 5.73
N ALA A 72 -3.09 2.40 4.94
CA ALA A 72 -3.19 2.31 3.48
C ALA A 72 -2.05 1.46 2.92
N GLY A 73 -2.35 0.71 1.88
CA GLY A 73 -1.35 -0.08 1.17
C GLY A 73 -1.84 -1.46 0.78
N SER A 74 -0.91 -2.37 0.54
CA SER A 74 -1.19 -3.76 0.19
C SER A 74 -0.60 -4.70 1.22
N MET A 75 -1.41 -5.64 1.71
CA MET A 75 -1.04 -6.61 2.74
C MET A 75 -1.21 -8.06 2.26
N SER A 76 -1.05 -8.29 0.98
CA SER A 76 -1.45 -9.56 0.31
C SER A 76 -0.97 -10.83 1.00
N SER A 77 0.22 -10.85 1.57
CA SER A 77 0.77 -12.06 2.19
C SER A 77 0.58 -12.15 3.70
N PHE A 78 0.10 -11.08 4.36
CA PHE A 78 0.03 -11.07 5.82
C PHE A 78 -1.22 -10.36 6.39
N HIS A 79 -2.21 -10.03 5.55
CA HIS A 79 -3.42 -9.34 6.00
C HIS A 79 -4.19 -10.12 7.06
N TYR A 80 -4.15 -11.47 6.99
CA TYR A 80 -4.90 -12.34 7.89
C TYR A 80 -4.63 -12.06 9.37
N ALA A 81 -3.43 -11.60 9.69
CA ALA A 81 -3.06 -11.27 11.06
C ALA A 81 -3.74 -9.99 11.58
N PHE A 82 -4.34 -9.20 10.68
CA PHE A 82 -4.95 -7.90 11.01
C PHE A 82 -6.43 -7.81 10.63
N ASP A 83 -7.00 -8.84 10.02
CA ASP A 83 -8.38 -8.80 9.51
C ASP A 83 -9.41 -8.45 10.59
N ASP A 84 -9.19 -8.88 11.82
CA ASP A 84 -10.06 -8.59 12.95
C ASP A 84 -9.92 -7.17 13.51
N LYS A 85 -8.97 -6.40 13.01
CA LYS A 85 -8.67 -5.04 13.49
C LYS A 85 -9.30 -3.94 12.64
N PHE A 86 -9.89 -4.30 11.50
CA PHE A 86 -10.53 -3.34 10.60
C PHE A 86 -12.04 -3.38 10.76
N ASP A 87 -12.65 -2.22 10.95
CA ASP A 87 -14.11 -2.07 10.94
C ASP A 87 -14.62 -1.37 9.68
N MET A 88 -13.70 -0.92 8.81
CA MET A 88 -14.03 -0.37 7.50
C MET A 88 -12.91 -0.65 6.51
N MET A 89 -13.29 -1.02 5.28
CA MET A 89 -12.37 -1.09 4.14
C MET A 89 -12.83 -0.16 3.04
N VAL A 90 -11.88 0.58 2.48
CA VAL A 90 -12.10 1.48 1.35
C VAL A 90 -11.27 0.99 0.17
N PHE A 91 -11.93 0.76 -0.96
CA PHE A 91 -11.27 0.44 -2.22
C PHE A 91 -11.22 1.69 -3.08
N LEU A 92 -10.01 2.17 -3.36
CA LEU A 92 -9.78 3.37 -4.15
C LEU A 92 -9.14 2.97 -5.49
N TYR A 93 -9.84 3.25 -6.58
CA TYR A 93 -9.40 2.90 -7.91
C TYR A 93 -9.04 4.15 -8.73
N ALA A 94 -8.06 4.01 -9.60
CA ALA A 94 -7.74 4.95 -10.66
C ALA A 94 -7.36 4.17 -11.90
N GLU A 95 -7.73 4.69 -13.07
CA GLU A 95 -7.44 4.04 -14.34
C GLU A 95 -5.92 3.89 -14.59
N PRO A 96 -5.50 2.88 -15.38
CA PRO A 96 -4.09 2.60 -15.62
C PRO A 96 -3.27 3.79 -16.08
N ALA A 97 -3.77 4.54 -17.06
CA ALA A 97 -3.05 5.71 -17.60
C ALA A 97 -2.75 6.75 -16.51
N VAL A 98 -3.74 7.03 -15.66
CA VAL A 98 -3.61 8.02 -14.57
C VAL A 98 -2.63 7.54 -13.51
N ARG A 99 -2.79 6.32 -13.04
CA ARG A 99 -1.94 5.81 -11.96
C ARG A 99 -0.51 5.57 -12.38
N ILE A 100 -0.26 5.13 -13.62
CA ILE A 100 1.10 4.95 -14.14
C ILE A 100 1.82 6.27 -14.24
N GLN A 101 1.15 7.30 -14.75
CA GLN A 101 1.73 8.64 -14.80
C GLN A 101 2.08 9.14 -13.39
N ARG A 102 1.18 9.01 -12.43
CA ARG A 102 1.41 9.43 -11.04
C ARG A 102 2.59 8.67 -10.40
N VAL A 103 2.67 7.38 -10.62
CA VAL A 103 3.76 6.55 -10.09
C VAL A 103 5.10 6.97 -10.70
N HIS A 104 5.12 7.20 -12.02
CA HIS A 104 6.32 7.65 -12.71
C HIS A 104 6.79 9.02 -12.21
N GLU A 105 5.89 10.00 -12.17
CA GLU A 105 6.20 11.37 -11.70
C GLU A 105 6.73 11.36 -10.26
N ARG A 106 6.10 10.59 -9.39
CA ARG A 106 6.52 10.46 -7.99
C ARG A 106 7.91 9.84 -7.88
N ALA A 107 8.22 8.83 -8.71
CA ALA A 107 9.53 8.20 -8.71
C ALA A 107 10.61 9.16 -9.21
N VAL A 108 10.34 9.93 -10.25
CA VAL A 108 11.26 10.97 -10.76
C VAL A 108 11.48 12.06 -9.71
N GLU A 109 10.44 12.51 -9.05
CA GLU A 109 10.55 13.52 -7.98
C GLU A 109 11.41 13.02 -6.81
N ARG A 110 11.25 11.74 -6.44
CA ARG A 110 11.94 11.14 -5.29
C ARG A 110 13.37 10.72 -5.59
N PHE A 111 13.63 10.16 -6.76
CA PHE A 111 14.89 9.53 -7.11
C PHE A 111 15.63 10.21 -8.29
N GLY A 112 14.98 11.14 -8.99
CA GLY A 112 15.59 11.87 -10.09
C GLY A 112 16.04 10.96 -11.23
N GLU A 113 17.26 11.19 -11.72
CA GLU A 113 17.83 10.47 -12.86
C GLU A 113 18.06 8.98 -12.59
N ARG A 114 18.06 8.54 -11.34
CA ARG A 114 18.25 7.14 -10.98
C ARG A 114 17.18 6.21 -11.57
N VAL A 115 15.98 6.71 -11.80
CA VAL A 115 14.87 5.95 -12.41
C VAL A 115 14.72 6.15 -13.91
N LEU A 116 15.52 7.02 -14.48
CA LEU A 116 15.56 7.28 -15.93
C LEU A 116 16.60 6.39 -16.63
N GLU A 117 16.55 6.33 -17.95
CA GLU A 117 17.48 5.50 -18.74
C GLU A 117 18.94 5.77 -18.34
N GLY A 118 19.69 4.70 -18.06
CA GLY A 118 21.06 4.76 -17.57
C GLY A 118 21.18 4.83 -16.03
N GLY A 119 20.10 5.06 -15.31
CA GLY A 119 20.10 5.07 -13.85
C GLY A 119 20.09 3.67 -13.24
N ASP A 120 20.57 3.56 -11.99
CA ASP A 120 20.67 2.28 -11.28
C ASP A 120 19.30 1.71 -10.88
N LEU A 121 18.27 2.53 -10.82
CA LEU A 121 16.90 2.11 -10.49
C LEU A 121 16.00 2.00 -11.73
N TYR A 122 16.54 2.22 -12.93
CA TYR A 122 15.74 2.28 -14.15
C TYR A 122 14.97 0.97 -14.42
N GLU A 123 15.67 -0.16 -14.40
CA GLU A 123 15.05 -1.46 -14.69
C GLU A 123 13.99 -1.85 -13.64
N SER A 124 14.30 -1.63 -12.37
CA SER A 124 13.34 -1.92 -11.29
C SER A 124 12.12 -1.02 -11.37
N HIS A 125 12.30 0.24 -11.78
CA HIS A 125 11.20 1.17 -12.00
C HIS A 125 10.31 0.71 -13.17
N LEU A 126 10.89 0.27 -14.27
CA LEU A 126 10.13 -0.27 -15.42
C LEU A 126 9.32 -1.50 -15.02
N ARG A 127 9.90 -2.41 -14.23
CA ARG A 127 9.17 -3.58 -13.72
C ARG A 127 8.00 -3.17 -12.81
N PHE A 128 8.19 -2.18 -11.98
CA PHE A 128 7.14 -1.67 -11.11
C PHE A 128 5.99 -1.05 -11.92
N LEU A 129 6.30 -0.28 -12.95
CA LEU A 129 5.30 0.27 -13.85
C LEU A 129 4.55 -0.83 -14.61
N ASP A 130 5.25 -1.87 -15.03
CA ASP A 130 4.64 -3.00 -15.73
C ASP A 130 3.71 -3.80 -14.81
N ASP A 131 4.11 -4.07 -13.58
CA ASP A 131 3.24 -4.69 -12.58
C ASP A 131 1.98 -3.86 -12.34
N ASN A 132 2.13 -2.56 -12.29
CA ASN A 132 1.00 -1.64 -12.14
C ASN A 132 0.04 -1.70 -13.34
N ARG A 133 0.58 -1.77 -14.57
CA ARG A 133 -0.24 -1.93 -15.79
C ARG A 133 -1.05 -3.21 -15.77
N ARG A 134 -0.51 -4.26 -15.12
CA ARG A 134 -1.15 -5.58 -15.04
C ARG A 134 -2.01 -5.77 -13.80
N TYR A 135 -2.29 -4.70 -13.06
CA TYR A 135 -3.10 -4.77 -11.84
C TYR A 135 -4.45 -5.45 -12.05
N GLU A 136 -5.15 -5.18 -13.16
CA GLU A 136 -6.44 -5.76 -13.48
C GLU A 136 -6.34 -7.23 -13.92
N LYS A 137 -5.13 -7.76 -14.08
CA LYS A 137 -4.87 -9.13 -14.55
C LYS A 137 -4.03 -9.92 -13.55
N ASN A 138 -2.72 -9.91 -13.73
CA ASN A 138 -1.78 -10.75 -12.99
C ASN A 138 -0.61 -9.97 -12.38
N GLY A 139 -0.77 -8.69 -12.17
CA GLY A 139 0.24 -7.88 -11.48
C GLY A 139 0.35 -8.25 -10.00
N SER A 140 1.27 -7.61 -9.29
CA SER A 140 1.45 -7.79 -7.86
C SER A 140 1.56 -6.41 -7.19
N PRO A 141 0.53 -5.94 -6.45
CA PRO A 141 -0.76 -6.59 -6.22
C PRO A 141 -1.66 -6.61 -7.46
N ASN A 142 -2.76 -7.35 -7.39
CA ASN A 142 -3.74 -7.36 -8.46
C ASN A 142 -5.17 -7.22 -7.94
N LEU A 143 -6.06 -6.85 -8.86
CA LEU A 143 -7.45 -6.54 -8.55
C LEU A 143 -8.19 -7.72 -7.92
N ASN A 144 -7.99 -8.93 -8.43
CA ASN A 144 -8.68 -10.12 -7.92
C ASN A 144 -8.32 -10.41 -6.47
N GLU A 145 -7.03 -10.35 -6.12
CA GLU A 145 -6.58 -10.56 -4.76
C GLU A 145 -7.17 -9.55 -3.79
N GLN A 146 -7.18 -8.29 -4.18
CA GLN A 146 -7.69 -7.22 -3.33
C GLN A 146 -9.21 -7.29 -3.18
N ARG A 147 -9.94 -7.61 -4.24
CA ARG A 147 -11.39 -7.82 -4.17
C ARG A 147 -11.75 -9.04 -3.35
N GLU A 148 -11.01 -10.13 -3.48
CA GLU A 148 -11.21 -11.34 -2.68
C GLU A 148 -11.02 -11.04 -1.19
N TRP A 149 -9.96 -10.33 -0.84
CA TRP A 149 -9.75 -9.92 0.54
C TRP A 149 -10.92 -9.08 1.05
N MET A 150 -11.30 -8.05 0.31
CA MET A 150 -12.42 -7.18 0.70
C MET A 150 -13.73 -7.95 0.82
N ASN A 151 -14.03 -8.85 -0.12
CA ASN A 151 -15.26 -9.64 -0.11
C ASN A 151 -15.35 -10.60 1.09
N ASN A 152 -14.21 -11.10 1.56
CA ASN A 152 -14.15 -12.01 2.70
C ASN A 152 -14.22 -11.29 4.06
N MET A 153 -14.11 -9.97 4.06
CA MET A 153 -14.23 -9.19 5.29
C MET A 153 -15.70 -8.96 5.62
N SER A 154 -16.03 -8.98 6.92
CA SER A 154 -17.39 -8.73 7.41
C SER A 154 -17.65 -7.28 7.79
N CYS A 155 -16.65 -6.41 7.68
CA CYS A 155 -16.76 -4.99 8.04
C CYS A 155 -17.48 -4.17 6.95
N MET A 156 -17.72 -2.88 7.24
CA MET A 156 -18.24 -1.93 6.28
C MET A 156 -17.27 -1.77 5.10
N LYS A 157 -17.81 -1.64 3.88
CA LYS A 157 -17.01 -1.55 2.65
C LYS A 157 -17.48 -0.37 1.82
N ILE A 158 -16.52 0.39 1.28
CA ILE A 158 -16.77 1.54 0.41
C ILE A 158 -15.89 1.39 -0.82
N GLU A 159 -16.47 1.57 -2.01
CA GLU A 159 -15.72 1.66 -3.27
C GLU A 159 -15.78 3.10 -3.79
N LEU A 160 -14.62 3.64 -4.17
CA LEU A 160 -14.49 5.00 -4.70
C LEU A 160 -13.85 5.01 -6.08
#